data_04f0487412d81d4054b0d1460f43bbe8
#
_entry.id   04f0487412d81d4054b0d1460f43bbe8
#
_cell.length_a   1.000
_cell.length_b   1.000
_cell.length_c   1.000
_cell.angle_alpha   90.00
_cell.angle_beta   90.00
_cell.angle_gamma   90.00
#
_symmetry.space_group_name_H-M   'P 1'
#
loop_
_entity.id
_entity.type
_entity.pdbx_description
1 polymer ?
#
loop_
_entity_poly.entity_id
_entity_poly.type
_entity_poly.pdbx_seq_one_letter_code
_entity_poly.pdbx_strand_id
1 'polypeptide(L)'
;MLEGISTASGSIVVVMDADLSHPPEAIPEMVKKIESGEAEVVFGSRYVKGGSVENWPFYRKIVSKGATLLARSLTKVKDPMSGFFAFRRSVIEGVQLNPVGYKIGLELLVKGKYQKFVEVPIHFANRKAGKSKLGAGEMLKYIDHVSMLYEHRRFWLAKYLKFAFIGGIGALINLVVLWTAAEVFFVYYLWAAVLAFVIADTNNFIWNRLWTFRSKGNLLAQYSQFLVVSMDGLMLNLILLKALVEEFLPALGIGEDKASVYLVVAQVIAIFLVSLFNFAANSLWTFGADVKGRT
;
A
#
# COMPACT_ATOMS: atom_id res chain seq x y z
N MET A 1 23.73 -5.69 2.56
CA MET A 1 23.05 -5.83 3.85
C MET A 1 22.48 -7.24 4.03
N LEU A 2 21.67 -7.79 3.11
CA LEU A 2 21.25 -9.20 3.16
C LEU A 2 22.43 -10.17 3.20
N GLU A 3 23.41 -9.96 2.35
CA GLU A 3 24.65 -10.75 2.32
C GLU A 3 25.37 -10.72 3.68
N GLY A 4 25.49 -9.54 4.30
CA GLY A 4 26.07 -9.43 5.65
C GLY A 4 25.26 -10.17 6.72
N ILE A 5 23.94 -10.19 6.63
CA ILE A 5 23.06 -10.94 7.54
C ILE A 5 23.23 -12.46 7.32
N SER A 6 23.35 -12.91 6.08
CA SER A 6 23.54 -14.34 5.76
C SER A 6 24.93 -14.85 6.18
N THR A 7 25.94 -14.01 6.09
CA THR A 7 27.34 -14.37 6.46
C THR A 7 27.61 -14.30 7.94
N ALA A 8 26.83 -13.49 8.67
CA ALA A 8 26.99 -13.40 10.14
C ALA A 8 26.72 -14.78 10.78
N SER A 9 27.55 -15.23 11.72
CA SER A 9 27.46 -16.55 12.38
C SER A 9 26.83 -16.49 13.78
N GLY A 10 26.74 -15.29 14.38
CA GLY A 10 26.20 -15.10 15.73
C GLY A 10 24.73 -15.41 15.87
N SER A 11 24.28 -15.77 17.06
CA SER A 11 22.85 -15.98 17.41
C SER A 11 22.06 -14.67 17.45
N ILE A 12 22.73 -13.54 17.64
CA ILE A 12 22.19 -12.18 17.61
C ILE A 12 22.88 -11.43 16.48
N VAL A 13 22.09 -10.80 15.65
CA VAL A 13 22.57 -9.98 14.52
C VAL A 13 22.26 -8.52 14.81
N VAL A 14 23.28 -7.67 14.71
CA VAL A 14 23.15 -6.21 14.81
C VAL A 14 23.38 -5.59 13.43
N VAL A 15 22.48 -4.72 13.02
CA VAL A 15 22.58 -3.97 11.78
C VAL A 15 22.65 -2.48 12.10
N MET A 16 23.66 -1.79 11.55
CA MET A 16 23.82 -0.34 11.68
C MET A 16 24.47 0.26 10.43
N ASP A 17 24.26 1.55 10.21
CA ASP A 17 24.96 2.29 9.15
C ASP A 17 26.43 2.54 9.60
N ALA A 18 27.38 2.42 8.64
CA ALA A 18 28.81 2.59 8.90
C ALA A 18 29.29 4.07 8.84
N ASP A 19 28.35 5.03 8.77
CA ASP A 19 28.65 6.46 8.63
C ASP A 19 28.73 7.22 9.97
N LEU A 20 28.79 6.48 11.09
CA LEU A 20 28.87 7.00 12.45
C LEU A 20 27.65 7.84 12.86
N SER A 21 26.55 7.75 12.18
CA SER A 21 25.30 8.43 12.57
C SER A 21 24.54 7.69 13.67
N HIS A 22 24.79 6.41 13.85
CA HIS A 22 24.26 5.60 14.93
C HIS A 22 25.28 5.43 16.06
N PRO A 23 24.88 5.53 17.34
CA PRO A 23 25.79 5.36 18.48
C PRO A 23 26.07 3.87 18.71
N PRO A 24 27.34 3.39 18.50
CA PRO A 24 27.70 2.01 18.77
C PRO A 24 27.60 1.65 20.25
N GLU A 25 27.64 2.63 21.13
CA GLU A 25 27.50 2.49 22.59
C GLU A 25 26.13 1.93 23.01
N ALA A 26 25.14 2.02 22.16
CA ALA A 26 23.80 1.42 22.39
C ALA A 26 23.76 -0.09 22.14
N ILE A 27 24.74 -0.65 21.42
CA ILE A 27 24.78 -2.09 21.07
C ILE A 27 24.73 -2.99 22.32
N PRO A 28 25.51 -2.78 23.37
CA PRO A 28 25.47 -3.64 24.57
C PRO A 28 24.08 -3.68 25.22
N GLU A 29 23.37 -2.54 25.29
CA GLU A 29 22.01 -2.49 25.81
C GLU A 29 21.03 -3.26 24.93
N MET A 30 21.12 -3.09 23.61
CA MET A 30 20.26 -3.80 22.65
C MET A 30 20.45 -5.32 22.73
N VAL A 31 21.70 -5.78 22.81
CA VAL A 31 22.05 -7.19 22.94
C VAL A 31 21.54 -7.76 24.27
N LYS A 32 21.77 -7.06 25.39
CA LYS A 32 21.28 -7.47 26.71
C LYS A 32 19.78 -7.69 26.76
N LYS A 33 18.98 -6.84 26.08
CA LYS A 33 17.52 -7.00 25.99
C LYS A 33 17.10 -8.27 25.24
N ILE A 34 17.89 -8.69 24.26
CA ILE A 34 17.65 -9.94 23.52
C ILE A 34 18.10 -11.16 24.36
N GLU A 35 19.25 -11.07 25.00
CA GLU A 35 19.80 -12.17 25.84
C GLU A 35 18.90 -12.46 27.04
N SER A 36 18.38 -11.42 27.69
CA SER A 36 17.44 -11.54 28.82
C SER A 36 16.03 -12.10 28.42
N GLY A 37 15.74 -12.22 27.11
CA GLY A 37 14.41 -12.64 26.64
C GLY A 37 13.34 -11.55 26.76
N GLU A 38 13.71 -10.31 27.06
CA GLU A 38 12.80 -9.16 27.06
C GLU A 38 12.25 -8.88 25.67
N ALA A 39 13.08 -9.06 24.63
CA ALA A 39 12.73 -8.91 23.25
C ALA A 39 13.46 -9.90 22.33
N GLU A 40 12.89 -10.15 21.16
CA GLU A 40 13.51 -10.90 20.06
C GLU A 40 14.06 -9.93 19.00
N VAL A 41 13.50 -8.71 18.96
CA VAL A 41 13.85 -7.62 18.05
C VAL A 41 13.97 -6.33 18.84
N VAL A 42 15.07 -5.60 18.66
CA VAL A 42 15.34 -4.32 19.31
C VAL A 42 15.67 -3.27 18.25
N PHE A 43 14.98 -2.12 18.28
CA PHE A 43 15.23 -1.00 17.38
C PHE A 43 15.84 0.17 18.15
N GLY A 44 16.92 0.75 17.62
CA GLY A 44 17.40 2.05 18.03
C GLY A 44 16.48 3.14 17.48
N SER A 45 15.74 3.81 18.35
CA SER A 45 14.63 4.70 17.98
C SER A 45 14.93 6.16 18.30
N ARG A 46 14.69 7.03 17.33
CA ARG A 46 14.78 8.48 17.44
C ARG A 46 13.51 9.12 18.02
N TYR A 47 12.42 8.34 18.05
CA TYR A 47 11.06 8.84 18.32
C TYR A 47 10.45 8.30 19.62
N VAL A 48 11.21 7.58 20.42
CA VAL A 48 10.88 7.23 21.81
C VAL A 48 11.39 8.29 22.77
N LYS A 49 10.89 8.30 24.01
CA LYS A 49 11.37 9.23 25.06
C LYS A 49 12.88 9.05 25.27
N GLY A 50 13.66 10.12 25.15
CA GLY A 50 15.11 10.10 25.19
C GLY A 50 15.80 9.95 23.83
N GLY A 51 15.07 9.64 22.76
CA GLY A 51 15.61 9.64 21.40
C GLY A 51 15.63 11.03 20.77
N SER A 52 16.59 11.29 19.89
CA SER A 52 16.69 12.57 19.19
C SER A 52 17.38 12.48 17.83
N VAL A 53 17.27 13.58 17.07
CA VAL A 53 17.98 13.78 15.79
C VAL A 53 18.71 15.11 15.84
N GLU A 54 19.97 15.10 15.44
CA GLU A 54 20.81 16.28 15.42
C GLU A 54 20.63 17.08 14.11
N ASN A 55 20.35 18.38 14.23
CA ASN A 55 20.41 19.39 13.17
C ASN A 55 19.75 18.98 11.81
N TRP A 56 18.63 18.26 11.86
CA TRP A 56 17.91 17.97 10.62
C TRP A 56 17.14 19.20 10.11
N PRO A 57 17.25 19.55 8.81
CA PRO A 57 16.40 20.56 8.18
C PRO A 57 14.92 20.19 8.34
N PHE A 58 14.07 21.21 8.42
CA PHE A 58 12.63 21.03 8.66
C PHE A 58 11.96 20.10 7.63
N TYR A 59 12.28 20.28 6.34
CA TYR A 59 11.73 19.42 5.28
C TYR A 59 12.08 17.94 5.48
N ARG A 60 13.29 17.64 5.96
CA ARG A 60 13.73 16.26 6.23
C ARG A 60 12.95 15.64 7.39
N LYS A 61 12.59 16.44 8.40
CA LYS A 61 11.72 15.99 9.51
C LYS A 61 10.32 15.65 9.00
N ILE A 62 9.74 16.47 8.10
CA ILE A 62 8.42 16.22 7.50
C ILE A 62 8.44 14.93 6.67
N VAL A 63 9.41 14.78 5.76
CA VAL A 63 9.54 13.58 4.91
C VAL A 63 9.73 12.32 5.76
N SER A 64 10.58 12.38 6.80
CA SER A 64 10.80 11.25 7.70
C SER A 64 9.56 10.89 8.49
N LYS A 65 8.81 11.88 9.01
CA LYS A 65 7.53 11.65 9.70
C LYS A 65 6.47 11.08 8.78
N GLY A 66 6.36 11.57 7.55
CA GLY A 66 5.45 11.06 6.53
C GLY A 66 5.75 9.60 6.17
N ALA A 67 7.03 9.28 5.93
CA ALA A 67 7.47 7.91 5.69
C ALA A 67 7.18 6.99 6.90
N THR A 68 7.46 7.47 8.12
CA THR A 68 7.16 6.74 9.35
C THR A 68 5.67 6.49 9.50
N LEU A 69 4.81 7.47 9.21
CA LEU A 69 3.35 7.35 9.30
C LEU A 69 2.82 6.26 8.37
N LEU A 70 3.30 6.20 7.13
CA LEU A 70 2.97 5.13 6.18
C LEU A 70 3.39 3.74 6.71
N ALA A 71 4.57 3.62 7.31
CA ALA A 71 5.06 2.35 7.85
C ALA A 71 4.36 1.94 9.16
N ARG A 72 3.88 2.88 9.97
CA ARG A 72 3.25 2.61 11.29
C ARG A 72 1.95 1.81 11.21
N SER A 73 1.28 1.80 10.08
CA SER A 73 0.13 0.93 9.85
C SER A 73 0.51 -0.56 9.70
N LEU A 74 1.78 -0.83 9.39
CA LEU A 74 2.35 -2.18 9.28
C LEU A 74 2.99 -2.68 10.57
N THR A 75 3.38 -1.80 11.50
CA THR A 75 4.09 -2.16 12.72
C THR A 75 3.77 -1.23 13.88
N LYS A 76 3.91 -1.73 15.10
CA LYS A 76 3.76 -0.93 16.33
C LYS A 76 5.03 -0.17 16.73
N VAL A 77 6.16 -0.42 16.07
CA VAL A 77 7.43 0.28 16.30
C VAL A 77 7.26 1.76 15.93
N LYS A 78 7.73 2.67 16.80
CA LYS A 78 7.60 4.12 16.59
C LYS A 78 8.57 4.64 15.52
N ASP A 79 9.74 4.01 15.39
CA ASP A 79 10.76 4.34 14.40
C ASP A 79 11.08 3.16 13.46
N PRO A 80 10.13 2.70 12.64
CA PRO A 80 10.35 1.58 11.73
C PRO A 80 11.30 1.90 10.58
N MET A 81 11.71 3.18 10.46
CA MET A 81 12.62 3.67 9.44
C MET A 81 14.07 3.72 9.91
N SER A 82 14.34 3.34 11.17
CA SER A 82 15.70 3.26 11.68
C SER A 82 16.51 2.19 10.96
N GLY A 83 17.74 2.52 10.58
CA GLY A 83 18.73 1.58 10.05
C GLY A 83 19.53 0.86 11.14
N PHE A 84 19.22 1.12 12.42
CA PHE A 84 19.91 0.56 13.57
C PHE A 84 18.98 -0.35 14.37
N PHE A 85 19.21 -1.65 14.28
CA PHE A 85 18.40 -2.65 14.96
C PHE A 85 19.20 -3.92 15.23
N ALA A 86 18.78 -4.67 16.24
CA ALA A 86 19.30 -5.97 16.59
C ALA A 86 18.16 -6.99 16.63
N PHE A 87 18.45 -8.23 16.30
CA PHE A 87 17.46 -9.29 16.33
C PHE A 87 18.09 -10.67 16.55
N ARG A 88 17.32 -11.58 17.14
CA ARG A 88 17.68 -12.99 17.27
C ARG A 88 17.61 -13.65 15.90
N ARG A 89 18.61 -14.44 15.51
CA ARG A 89 18.68 -15.08 14.18
C ARG A 89 17.43 -15.89 13.84
N SER A 90 16.83 -16.56 14.81
CA SER A 90 15.58 -17.32 14.63
C SER A 90 14.41 -16.50 14.07
N VAL A 91 14.42 -15.17 14.24
CA VAL A 91 13.41 -14.25 13.70
C VAL A 91 13.31 -14.32 12.17
N ILE A 92 14.43 -14.60 11.50
CA ILE A 92 14.48 -14.65 10.03
C ILE A 92 14.59 -16.08 9.47
N GLU A 93 14.61 -17.11 10.31
CA GLU A 93 14.68 -18.50 9.86
C GLU A 93 13.46 -18.88 9.02
N GLY A 94 13.71 -19.31 7.77
CA GLY A 94 12.66 -19.63 6.79
C GLY A 94 11.86 -18.43 6.31
N VAL A 95 12.33 -17.19 6.54
CA VAL A 95 11.71 -15.95 6.04
C VAL A 95 12.46 -15.47 4.80
N GLN A 96 11.74 -15.29 3.69
CA GLN A 96 12.30 -14.65 2.50
C GLN A 96 12.23 -13.13 2.63
N LEU A 97 13.39 -12.50 2.82
CA LEU A 97 13.55 -11.06 2.80
C LEU A 97 13.99 -10.60 1.41
N ASN A 98 13.20 -9.72 0.80
CA ASN A 98 13.46 -9.13 -0.52
C ASN A 98 13.35 -7.60 -0.44
N PRO A 99 14.24 -6.92 0.30
CA PRO A 99 14.14 -5.49 0.53
C PRO A 99 14.36 -4.70 -0.75
N VAL A 100 13.43 -3.79 -1.04
CA VAL A 100 13.61 -2.78 -2.06
C VAL A 100 14.32 -1.58 -1.45
N GLY A 101 15.54 -1.28 -1.92
CA GLY A 101 16.38 -0.23 -1.34
C GLY A 101 17.03 -0.66 -0.01
N TYR A 102 17.12 0.27 0.95
CA TYR A 102 17.87 0.07 2.21
C TYR A 102 16.98 -0.07 3.47
N LYS A 103 15.69 -0.37 3.31
CA LYS A 103 14.73 -0.44 4.44
C LYS A 103 14.43 -1.87 4.91
N ILE A 104 15.49 -2.68 5.04
CA ILE A 104 15.39 -4.08 5.49
C ILE A 104 14.79 -4.22 6.90
N GLY A 105 15.00 -3.23 7.79
CA GLY A 105 14.42 -3.25 9.13
C GLY A 105 12.90 -3.25 9.12
N LEU A 106 12.27 -2.48 8.21
CA LEU A 106 10.82 -2.49 8.05
C LEU A 106 10.33 -3.85 7.55
N GLU A 107 11.03 -4.47 6.62
CA GLU A 107 10.67 -5.79 6.12
C GLU A 107 10.78 -6.87 7.20
N LEU A 108 11.85 -6.82 8.01
CA LEU A 108 12.01 -7.69 9.18
C LEU A 108 10.86 -7.52 10.16
N LEU A 109 10.42 -6.28 10.42
CA LEU A 109 9.27 -6.01 11.30
C LEU A 109 7.96 -6.58 10.78
N VAL A 110 7.79 -6.69 9.47
CA VAL A 110 6.54 -7.17 8.86
C VAL A 110 6.54 -8.68 8.64
N LYS A 111 7.67 -9.24 8.20
CA LYS A 111 7.78 -10.66 7.82
C LYS A 111 8.44 -11.52 8.88
N GLY A 112 9.23 -10.94 9.79
CA GLY A 112 9.96 -11.67 10.83
C GLY A 112 9.05 -12.42 11.79
N LYS A 113 9.53 -13.56 12.28
CA LYS A 113 8.84 -14.41 13.25
C LYS A 113 9.25 -14.02 14.66
N TYR A 114 8.59 -13.03 15.26
CA TYR A 114 8.85 -12.57 16.62
C TYR A 114 7.53 -12.22 17.34
N GLN A 115 7.54 -12.31 18.67
CA GLN A 115 6.40 -11.94 19.51
C GLN A 115 6.67 -10.63 20.27
N LYS A 116 7.93 -10.40 20.66
CA LYS A 116 8.32 -9.27 21.50
C LYS A 116 9.34 -8.38 20.79
N PHE A 117 9.10 -7.08 20.83
CA PHE A 117 10.06 -6.08 20.39
C PHE A 117 10.19 -4.97 21.43
N VAL A 118 11.33 -4.31 21.44
CA VAL A 118 11.63 -3.14 22.30
C VAL A 118 12.32 -2.06 21.46
N GLU A 119 12.10 -0.81 21.81
CA GLU A 119 12.82 0.33 21.25
C GLU A 119 13.74 0.95 22.30
N VAL A 120 15.01 1.12 21.95
CA VAL A 120 16.04 1.78 22.76
C VAL A 120 16.22 3.20 22.21
N PRO A 121 16.21 4.25 23.06
CA PRO A 121 16.41 5.61 22.60
C PRO A 121 17.84 5.79 22.07
N ILE A 122 17.97 6.45 20.91
CA ILE A 122 19.26 6.78 20.33
C ILE A 122 19.32 8.27 19.94
N HIS A 123 20.53 8.83 20.03
CA HIS A 123 20.86 10.11 19.43
C HIS A 123 21.39 9.87 18.02
N PHE A 124 20.64 10.30 17.01
CA PHE A 124 21.07 10.17 15.63
C PHE A 124 21.89 11.41 15.24
N ALA A 125 23.21 11.22 15.13
CA ALA A 125 24.14 12.29 14.76
C ALA A 125 24.10 12.60 13.26
N ASN A 126 24.56 13.80 12.87
CA ASN A 126 24.80 14.08 11.47
C ASN A 126 25.96 13.24 10.93
N ARG A 127 25.80 12.78 9.69
CA ARG A 127 26.86 12.04 8.99
C ARG A 127 28.13 12.85 8.89
N LYS A 128 29.26 12.24 9.22
CA LYS A 128 30.57 12.86 9.05
C LYS A 128 31.04 12.86 7.60
N ALA A 129 30.50 11.96 6.75
CA ALA A 129 30.80 11.86 5.32
C ALA A 129 29.62 11.34 4.51
N GLY A 130 29.57 11.69 3.22
CA GLY A 130 28.55 11.20 2.27
C GLY A 130 27.37 12.14 2.05
N LYS A 131 26.64 11.93 0.93
CA LYS A 131 25.42 12.69 0.57
C LYS A 131 24.16 11.94 1.01
N SER A 132 23.12 12.69 1.38
CA SER A 132 21.81 12.11 1.71
C SER A 132 21.21 11.40 0.49
N LYS A 133 20.79 10.16 0.66
CA LYS A 133 20.09 9.37 -0.39
C LYS A 133 18.60 9.74 -0.52
N LEU A 134 18.17 10.89 -0.02
CA LEU A 134 16.80 11.39 -0.15
C LEU A 134 16.57 11.99 -1.55
N GLY A 135 16.34 11.14 -2.54
CA GLY A 135 15.93 11.53 -3.88
C GLY A 135 14.53 11.03 -4.22
N ALA A 136 13.88 11.62 -5.24
CA ALA A 136 12.55 11.20 -5.70
C ALA A 136 12.50 9.70 -6.05
N GLY A 137 13.57 9.16 -6.66
CA GLY A 137 13.67 7.73 -6.97
C GLY A 137 13.66 6.82 -5.74
N GLU A 138 14.29 7.25 -4.63
CA GLU A 138 14.29 6.48 -3.38
C GLU A 138 12.92 6.56 -2.68
N MET A 139 12.20 7.68 -2.82
CA MET A 139 10.84 7.81 -2.34
C MET A 139 9.89 6.85 -3.07
N LEU A 140 10.00 6.76 -4.40
CA LEU A 140 9.21 5.82 -5.20
C LEU A 140 9.50 4.37 -4.84
N LYS A 141 10.77 3.99 -4.68
CA LYS A 141 11.18 2.66 -4.19
C LYS A 141 10.60 2.36 -2.81
N TYR A 142 10.58 3.35 -1.92
CA TYR A 142 10.01 3.20 -0.60
C TYR A 142 8.50 2.97 -0.65
N ILE A 143 7.77 3.73 -1.46
CA ILE A 143 6.32 3.56 -1.66
C ILE A 143 6.01 2.17 -2.22
N ASP A 144 6.78 1.72 -3.22
CA ASP A 144 6.63 0.37 -3.79
C ASP A 144 6.91 -0.71 -2.74
N HIS A 145 7.98 -0.56 -1.95
CA HIS A 145 8.31 -1.49 -0.86
C HIS A 145 7.20 -1.58 0.20
N VAL A 146 6.71 -0.44 0.69
CA VAL A 146 5.58 -0.39 1.63
C VAL A 146 4.34 -1.04 1.03
N SER A 147 4.04 -0.78 -0.25
CA SER A 147 2.92 -1.41 -0.96
C SER A 147 3.05 -2.94 -1.01
N MET A 148 4.26 -3.46 -1.27
CA MET A 148 4.53 -4.91 -1.24
C MET A 148 4.34 -5.51 0.16
N LEU A 149 4.77 -4.79 1.21
CA LEU A 149 4.59 -5.23 2.59
C LEU A 149 3.13 -5.19 3.04
N TYR A 150 2.35 -4.22 2.56
CA TYR A 150 0.90 -4.22 2.74
C TYR A 150 0.25 -5.41 2.07
N GLU A 151 0.65 -5.75 0.84
CA GLU A 151 0.17 -6.93 0.14
C GLU A 151 0.50 -8.23 0.91
N HIS A 152 1.68 -8.31 1.52
CA HIS A 152 2.06 -9.46 2.34
C HIS A 152 1.17 -9.61 3.58
N ARG A 153 0.84 -8.51 4.26
CA ARG A 153 0.10 -8.53 5.54
C ARG A 153 -1.42 -8.48 5.37
N ARG A 154 -1.91 -7.78 4.34
CA ARG A 154 -3.34 -7.54 4.05
C ARG A 154 -3.61 -7.61 2.55
N PHE A 155 -3.25 -8.72 1.97
CA PHE A 155 -3.25 -8.95 0.52
C PHE A 155 -4.51 -8.46 -0.19
N TRP A 156 -5.68 -8.87 0.27
CA TRP A 156 -6.95 -8.52 -0.37
C TRP A 156 -7.31 -7.03 -0.23
N LEU A 157 -7.09 -6.47 0.96
CA LEU A 157 -7.38 -5.05 1.19
C LEU A 157 -6.46 -4.14 0.36
N ALA A 158 -5.16 -4.46 0.31
CA ALA A 158 -4.21 -3.68 -0.48
C ALA A 158 -4.55 -3.71 -1.97
N LYS A 159 -4.92 -4.87 -2.51
CA LYS A 159 -5.37 -5.01 -3.89
C LYS A 159 -6.66 -4.28 -4.16
N TYR A 160 -7.63 -4.38 -3.24
CA TYR A 160 -8.88 -3.65 -3.37
C TYR A 160 -8.68 -2.13 -3.41
N LEU A 161 -7.84 -1.58 -2.52
CA LEU A 161 -7.56 -0.13 -2.51
C LEU A 161 -6.89 0.34 -3.81
N LYS A 162 -5.96 -0.44 -4.37
CA LYS A 162 -5.38 -0.16 -5.69
C LYS A 162 -6.42 -0.20 -6.79
N PHE A 163 -7.25 -1.23 -6.80
CA PHE A 163 -8.34 -1.40 -7.76
C PHE A 163 -9.33 -0.23 -7.71
N ALA A 164 -9.77 0.16 -6.51
CA ALA A 164 -10.69 1.27 -6.30
C ALA A 164 -10.07 2.62 -6.72
N PHE A 165 -8.78 2.84 -6.43
CA PHE A 165 -8.06 4.03 -6.87
C PHE A 165 -7.99 4.15 -8.40
N ILE A 166 -7.66 3.05 -9.09
CA ILE A 166 -7.66 2.99 -10.56
C ILE A 166 -9.07 3.26 -11.10
N GLY A 167 -10.11 2.66 -10.49
CA GLY A 167 -11.50 2.90 -10.86
C GLY A 167 -11.90 4.37 -10.73
N GLY A 168 -11.44 5.06 -9.68
CA GLY A 168 -11.64 6.50 -9.51
C GLY A 168 -10.98 7.33 -10.61
N ILE A 169 -9.75 6.98 -11.01
CA ILE A 169 -9.07 7.63 -12.16
C ILE A 169 -9.86 7.37 -13.45
N GLY A 170 -10.32 6.14 -13.65
CA GLY A 170 -11.16 5.79 -14.83
C GLY A 170 -12.44 6.60 -14.90
N ALA A 171 -13.10 6.84 -13.76
CA ALA A 171 -14.29 7.70 -13.72
C ALA A 171 -13.97 9.14 -14.15
N LEU A 172 -12.85 9.70 -13.72
CA LEU A 172 -12.41 11.03 -14.16
C LEU A 172 -12.09 11.05 -15.65
N ILE A 173 -11.41 10.04 -16.19
CA ILE A 173 -11.11 9.90 -17.61
C ILE A 173 -12.43 9.83 -18.40
N ASN A 174 -13.40 9.03 -17.95
CA ASN A 174 -14.71 8.91 -18.59
C ASN A 174 -15.40 10.27 -18.70
N LEU A 175 -15.46 11.05 -17.62
CA LEU A 175 -16.06 12.38 -17.62
C LEU A 175 -15.35 13.35 -18.57
N VAL A 176 -14.02 13.37 -18.56
CA VAL A 176 -13.24 14.25 -19.44
C VAL A 176 -13.43 13.89 -20.91
N VAL A 177 -13.37 12.60 -21.24
CA VAL A 177 -13.54 12.14 -22.62
C VAL A 177 -14.97 12.40 -23.11
N LEU A 178 -15.98 12.10 -22.28
CA LEU A 178 -17.38 12.37 -22.61
C LEU A 178 -17.60 13.85 -22.91
N TRP A 179 -17.15 14.72 -22.02
CA TRP A 179 -17.30 16.16 -22.19
C TRP A 179 -16.56 16.66 -23.44
N THR A 180 -15.31 16.25 -23.62
CA THR A 180 -14.50 16.68 -24.77
C THR A 180 -15.11 16.19 -26.09
N ALA A 181 -15.55 14.94 -26.16
CA ALA A 181 -16.18 14.38 -27.36
C ALA A 181 -17.48 15.11 -27.71
N ALA A 182 -18.34 15.35 -26.72
CA ALA A 182 -19.63 15.98 -26.94
C ALA A 182 -19.53 17.50 -27.20
N GLU A 183 -18.77 18.23 -26.37
CA GLU A 183 -18.77 19.70 -26.39
C GLU A 183 -17.71 20.32 -27.31
N VAL A 184 -16.55 19.63 -27.49
CA VAL A 184 -15.47 20.16 -28.34
C VAL A 184 -15.52 19.58 -29.75
N PHE A 185 -15.77 18.28 -29.87
CA PHE A 185 -15.83 17.59 -31.18
C PHE A 185 -17.25 17.40 -31.69
N PHE A 186 -18.27 17.83 -30.96
CA PHE A 186 -19.70 17.77 -31.35
C PHE A 186 -20.17 16.35 -31.71
N VAL A 187 -19.57 15.33 -31.10
CA VAL A 187 -20.00 13.94 -31.27
C VAL A 187 -21.34 13.76 -30.57
N TYR A 188 -22.28 13.07 -31.25
CA TYR A 188 -23.58 12.73 -30.64
C TYR A 188 -23.36 12.03 -29.27
N TYR A 189 -24.04 12.52 -28.23
CA TYR A 189 -23.75 12.18 -26.83
C TYR A 189 -23.72 10.68 -26.53
N LEU A 190 -24.54 9.83 -27.21
CA LEU A 190 -24.49 8.38 -27.02
C LEU A 190 -23.16 7.77 -27.52
N TRP A 191 -22.68 8.21 -28.69
CA TRP A 191 -21.38 7.76 -29.20
C TRP A 191 -20.20 8.30 -28.36
N ALA A 192 -20.34 9.54 -27.87
CA ALA A 192 -19.39 10.11 -26.92
C ALA A 192 -19.33 9.29 -25.62
N ALA A 193 -20.48 8.83 -25.10
CA ALA A 193 -20.55 7.98 -23.92
C ALA A 193 -19.92 6.59 -24.14
N VAL A 194 -20.17 5.96 -25.30
CA VAL A 194 -19.52 4.69 -25.66
C VAL A 194 -18.01 4.85 -25.76
N LEU A 195 -17.54 5.91 -26.44
CA LEU A 195 -16.11 6.21 -26.56
C LEU A 195 -15.47 6.43 -25.19
N ALA A 196 -16.10 7.22 -24.34
CA ALA A 196 -15.63 7.51 -22.99
C ALA A 196 -15.55 6.23 -22.13
N PHE A 197 -16.57 5.37 -22.21
CA PHE A 197 -16.56 4.08 -21.51
C PHE A 197 -15.41 3.19 -21.98
N VAL A 198 -15.23 3.01 -23.27
CA VAL A 198 -14.17 2.14 -23.83
C VAL A 198 -12.77 2.65 -23.44
N ILE A 199 -12.54 3.96 -23.52
CA ILE A 199 -11.24 4.55 -23.14
C ILE A 199 -10.99 4.37 -21.63
N ALA A 200 -11.97 4.68 -20.79
CA ALA A 200 -11.84 4.56 -19.34
C ALA A 200 -11.66 3.10 -18.90
N ASP A 201 -12.42 2.17 -19.47
CA ASP A 201 -12.33 0.74 -19.16
C ASP A 201 -11.01 0.14 -19.62
N THR A 202 -10.53 0.51 -20.80
CA THR A 202 -9.19 0.12 -21.29
C THR A 202 -8.08 0.63 -20.36
N ASN A 203 -8.15 1.89 -19.94
CA ASN A 203 -7.21 2.44 -18.94
C ASN A 203 -7.26 1.65 -17.63
N ASN A 204 -8.45 1.36 -17.11
CA ASN A 204 -8.64 0.58 -15.89
C ASN A 204 -8.08 -0.83 -16.03
N PHE A 205 -8.31 -1.49 -17.16
CA PHE A 205 -7.73 -2.81 -17.44
C PHE A 205 -6.20 -2.78 -17.42
N ILE A 206 -5.58 -1.85 -18.17
CA ILE A 206 -4.12 -1.74 -18.28
C ILE A 206 -3.48 -1.58 -16.90
N TRP A 207 -3.95 -0.61 -16.10
CA TRP A 207 -3.38 -0.35 -14.79
C TRP A 207 -3.66 -1.46 -13.78
N ASN A 208 -4.85 -2.05 -13.78
CA ASN A 208 -5.14 -3.20 -12.94
C ASN A 208 -4.26 -4.39 -13.30
N ARG A 209 -4.08 -4.67 -14.59
CA ARG A 209 -3.20 -5.73 -15.07
C ARG A 209 -1.75 -5.52 -14.63
N LEU A 210 -1.20 -4.29 -14.81
CA LEU A 210 0.21 -4.00 -14.56
C LEU A 210 0.53 -3.78 -13.06
N TRP A 211 -0.36 -3.11 -12.34
CA TRP A 211 -0.07 -2.65 -10.98
C TRP A 211 -0.81 -3.43 -9.90
N THR A 212 -2.15 -3.61 -10.04
CA THR A 212 -2.95 -4.29 -9.00
C THR A 212 -2.69 -5.79 -8.99
N PHE A 213 -2.82 -6.43 -10.15
CA PHE A 213 -2.72 -7.89 -10.27
C PHE A 213 -1.35 -8.35 -10.77
N ARG A 214 -0.57 -7.48 -11.40
CA ARG A 214 0.76 -7.78 -11.98
C ARG A 214 0.72 -9.04 -12.84
N SER A 215 -0.33 -9.13 -13.68
CA SER A 215 -0.65 -10.32 -14.46
C SER A 215 0.28 -10.49 -15.67
N LYS A 216 0.59 -11.74 -15.97
CA LYS A 216 1.33 -12.18 -17.18
C LYS A 216 0.48 -13.08 -18.11
N GLY A 217 -0.82 -13.25 -17.80
CA GLY A 217 -1.75 -14.06 -18.58
C GLY A 217 -2.00 -13.51 -19.98
N ASN A 218 -2.84 -14.20 -20.77
CA ASN A 218 -3.17 -13.78 -22.12
C ASN A 218 -3.90 -12.43 -22.12
N LEU A 219 -3.37 -11.46 -22.88
CA LEU A 219 -3.86 -10.08 -22.88
C LEU A 219 -5.31 -9.98 -23.39
N LEU A 220 -5.60 -10.61 -24.54
CA LEU A 220 -6.92 -10.51 -25.17
C LEU A 220 -7.99 -11.23 -24.35
N ALA A 221 -7.69 -12.42 -23.86
CA ALA A 221 -8.62 -13.15 -23.00
C ALA A 221 -8.93 -12.38 -21.71
N GLN A 222 -7.93 -11.80 -21.08
CA GLN A 222 -8.11 -11.01 -19.85
C GLN A 222 -8.85 -9.69 -20.12
N TYR A 223 -8.60 -9.04 -21.26
CA TYR A 223 -9.33 -7.83 -21.63
C TYR A 223 -10.80 -8.10 -21.89
N SER A 224 -11.13 -9.15 -22.65
CA SER A 224 -12.54 -9.51 -22.89
C SER A 224 -13.28 -9.89 -21.59
N GLN A 225 -12.62 -10.64 -20.69
CA GLN A 225 -13.19 -10.97 -19.37
C GLN A 225 -13.40 -9.72 -18.51
N PHE A 226 -12.42 -8.79 -18.50
CA PHE A 226 -12.52 -7.54 -17.77
C PHE A 226 -13.69 -6.69 -18.26
N LEU A 227 -13.85 -6.58 -19.58
CA LEU A 227 -14.97 -5.85 -20.21
C LEU A 227 -16.33 -6.45 -19.82
N VAL A 228 -16.47 -7.78 -19.84
CA VAL A 228 -17.70 -8.47 -19.38
C VAL A 228 -17.99 -8.12 -17.93
N VAL A 229 -17.00 -8.21 -17.02
CA VAL A 229 -17.19 -7.84 -15.62
C VAL A 229 -17.59 -6.37 -15.45
N SER A 230 -17.04 -5.47 -16.27
CA SER A 230 -17.40 -4.05 -16.23
C SER A 230 -18.85 -3.81 -16.70
N MET A 231 -19.31 -4.53 -17.72
CA MET A 231 -20.69 -4.48 -18.18
C MET A 231 -21.68 -5.05 -17.14
N ASP A 232 -21.34 -6.20 -16.54
CA ASP A 232 -22.13 -6.78 -15.45
C ASP A 232 -22.21 -5.84 -14.25
N GLY A 233 -21.09 -5.18 -13.92
CA GLY A 233 -21.02 -4.15 -12.88
C GLY A 233 -21.95 -2.96 -13.17
N LEU A 234 -22.02 -2.50 -14.40
CA LEU A 234 -22.94 -1.44 -14.83
C LEU A 234 -24.42 -1.87 -14.66
N MET A 235 -24.77 -3.07 -15.11
CA MET A 235 -26.12 -3.61 -14.92
C MET A 235 -26.45 -3.75 -13.43
N LEU A 236 -25.54 -4.29 -12.64
CA LEU A 236 -25.72 -4.43 -11.19
C LEU A 236 -25.89 -3.05 -10.51
N ASN A 237 -25.15 -2.02 -10.95
CA ASN A 237 -25.32 -0.66 -10.43
C ASN A 237 -26.75 -0.13 -10.65
N LEU A 238 -27.30 -0.32 -11.84
CA LEU A 238 -28.67 0.13 -12.14
C LEU A 238 -29.70 -0.61 -11.27
N ILE A 239 -29.57 -1.93 -11.12
CA ILE A 239 -30.46 -2.74 -10.28
C ILE A 239 -30.38 -2.31 -8.82
N LEU A 240 -29.16 -2.17 -8.27
CA LEU A 240 -28.96 -1.73 -6.88
C LEU A 240 -29.47 -0.32 -6.65
N LEU A 241 -29.20 0.60 -7.57
CA LEU A 241 -29.69 1.97 -7.44
C LEU A 241 -31.22 2.00 -7.38
N LYS A 242 -31.88 1.26 -8.28
CA LYS A 242 -33.35 1.14 -8.28
C LYS A 242 -33.86 0.58 -6.95
N ALA A 243 -33.32 -0.55 -6.49
CA ALA A 243 -33.73 -1.17 -5.24
C ALA A 243 -33.48 -0.27 -4.02
N LEU A 244 -32.35 0.44 -3.98
CA LEU A 244 -32.04 1.38 -2.89
C LEU A 244 -33.00 2.56 -2.87
N VAL A 245 -33.33 3.12 -4.02
CA VAL A 245 -34.18 4.31 -4.12
C VAL A 245 -35.67 3.97 -3.93
N GLU A 246 -36.15 2.90 -4.52
CA GLU A 246 -37.58 2.58 -4.51
C GLU A 246 -38.03 1.74 -3.32
N GLU A 247 -37.13 0.92 -2.74
CA GLU A 247 -37.52 -0.06 -1.70
C GLU A 247 -36.80 0.15 -0.38
N PHE A 248 -35.46 0.12 -0.38
CA PHE A 248 -34.68 -0.03 0.84
C PHE A 248 -34.61 1.24 1.70
N LEU A 249 -34.31 2.39 1.11
CA LEU A 249 -34.18 3.64 1.85
C LEU A 249 -35.54 4.16 2.36
N PRO A 250 -36.66 4.05 1.58
CA PRO A 250 -37.99 4.37 2.12
C PRO A 250 -38.37 3.47 3.30
N ALA A 251 -38.06 2.18 3.27
CA ALA A 251 -38.32 1.25 4.36
C ALA A 251 -37.59 1.61 5.67
N LEU A 252 -36.46 2.34 5.57
CA LEU A 252 -35.72 2.87 6.74
C LEU A 252 -36.24 4.23 7.24
N GLY A 253 -37.34 4.76 6.66
CA GLY A 253 -37.88 6.08 7.01
C GLY A 253 -37.01 7.24 6.54
N ILE A 254 -36.07 6.99 5.63
CA ILE A 254 -35.26 8.02 5.01
C ILE A 254 -36.06 8.57 3.84
N GLY A 255 -36.84 9.62 4.09
CA GLY A 255 -37.90 10.08 3.20
C GLY A 255 -37.49 11.11 2.15
N GLU A 256 -38.47 11.41 1.30
CA GLU A 256 -38.40 12.19 0.04
C GLU A 256 -38.08 13.69 0.22
N ASP A 257 -38.11 14.24 1.44
CA ASP A 257 -37.92 15.67 1.70
C ASP A 257 -36.58 16.27 1.26
N LYS A 258 -35.60 15.39 0.86
CA LYS A 258 -34.29 15.78 0.33
C LYS A 258 -33.88 14.91 -0.86
N ALA A 259 -34.71 14.87 -1.88
CA ALA A 259 -34.57 13.97 -3.05
C ALA A 259 -33.16 13.94 -3.67
N SER A 260 -32.46 15.08 -3.73
CA SER A 260 -31.11 15.14 -4.30
C SER A 260 -30.05 14.46 -3.42
N VAL A 261 -30.09 14.65 -2.11
CA VAL A 261 -29.14 14.03 -1.16
C VAL A 261 -29.39 12.52 -1.08
N TYR A 262 -30.65 12.13 -1.08
CA TYR A 262 -31.10 10.75 -1.06
C TYR A 262 -30.58 9.95 -2.27
N LEU A 263 -30.71 10.49 -3.49
CA LEU A 263 -30.21 9.88 -4.70
C LEU A 263 -28.69 9.75 -4.71
N VAL A 264 -27.96 10.77 -4.22
CA VAL A 264 -26.50 10.73 -4.11
C VAL A 264 -26.05 9.66 -3.11
N VAL A 265 -26.70 9.53 -1.96
CA VAL A 265 -26.38 8.48 -0.98
C VAL A 265 -26.63 7.11 -1.56
N ALA A 266 -27.77 6.89 -2.22
CA ALA A 266 -28.07 5.62 -2.91
C ALA A 266 -27.00 5.28 -3.96
N GLN A 267 -26.60 6.25 -4.77
CA GLN A 267 -25.57 6.07 -5.79
C GLN A 267 -24.21 5.74 -5.19
N VAL A 268 -23.80 6.40 -4.11
CA VAL A 268 -22.53 6.11 -3.42
C VAL A 268 -22.52 4.68 -2.88
N ILE A 269 -23.61 4.24 -2.28
CA ILE A 269 -23.77 2.86 -1.78
C ILE A 269 -23.69 1.87 -2.96
N ALA A 270 -24.43 2.11 -4.04
CA ALA A 270 -24.41 1.25 -5.22
C ALA A 270 -23.02 1.15 -5.83
N ILE A 271 -22.32 2.28 -6.03
CA ILE A 271 -20.93 2.30 -6.54
C ILE A 271 -20.00 1.49 -5.64
N PHE A 272 -20.11 1.64 -4.33
CA PHE A 272 -19.28 0.88 -3.39
C PHE A 272 -19.52 -0.63 -3.50
N LEU A 273 -20.78 -1.08 -3.51
CA LEU A 273 -21.12 -2.50 -3.63
C LEU A 273 -20.67 -3.07 -4.99
N VAL A 274 -20.89 -2.33 -6.07
CA VAL A 274 -20.43 -2.72 -7.42
C VAL A 274 -18.89 -2.77 -7.49
N SER A 275 -18.20 -1.86 -6.85
CA SER A 275 -16.73 -1.90 -6.81
C SER A 275 -16.19 -3.16 -6.11
N LEU A 276 -16.86 -3.61 -5.06
CA LEU A 276 -16.53 -4.88 -4.39
C LEU A 276 -16.81 -6.08 -5.29
N PHE A 277 -17.97 -6.09 -5.98
CA PHE A 277 -18.29 -7.13 -6.95
C PHE A 277 -17.28 -7.20 -8.09
N ASN A 278 -16.99 -6.07 -8.73
CA ASN A 278 -16.02 -5.99 -9.83
C ASN A 278 -14.62 -6.43 -9.37
N PHE A 279 -14.20 -6.04 -8.16
CA PHE A 279 -12.94 -6.49 -7.61
C PHE A 279 -12.91 -8.01 -7.38
N ALA A 280 -13.97 -8.58 -6.80
CA ALA A 280 -14.07 -10.02 -6.56
C ALA A 280 -14.10 -10.81 -7.88
N ALA A 281 -14.93 -10.40 -8.84
CA ALA A 281 -15.03 -11.05 -10.13
C ALA A 281 -13.70 -11.00 -10.91
N ASN A 282 -13.05 -9.83 -10.98
CA ASN A 282 -11.74 -9.72 -11.62
C ASN A 282 -10.63 -10.50 -10.89
N SER A 283 -10.66 -10.54 -9.55
CA SER A 283 -9.68 -11.30 -8.75
C SER A 283 -9.81 -12.81 -8.91
N LEU A 284 -11.04 -13.31 -9.10
CA LEU A 284 -11.32 -14.74 -9.16
C LEU A 284 -11.28 -15.28 -10.59
N TRP A 285 -11.74 -14.49 -11.56
CA TRP A 285 -11.91 -14.91 -12.95
C TRP A 285 -10.86 -14.29 -13.87
N THR A 286 -10.85 -12.96 -14.06
CA THR A 286 -9.96 -12.30 -15.02
C THR A 286 -8.48 -12.54 -14.72
N PHE A 287 -8.09 -12.40 -13.44
CA PHE A 287 -6.72 -12.51 -12.96
C PHE A 287 -6.50 -13.67 -11.97
N GLY A 288 -7.46 -14.62 -11.90
CA GLY A 288 -7.47 -15.67 -10.90
C GLY A 288 -6.24 -16.58 -10.89
N ALA A 289 -5.69 -16.90 -12.05
CA ALA A 289 -4.48 -17.70 -12.17
C ALA A 289 -3.25 -16.98 -11.58
N ASP A 290 -3.15 -15.66 -11.78
CA ASP A 290 -2.04 -14.84 -11.27
C ASP A 290 -2.15 -14.56 -9.76
N VAL A 291 -3.36 -14.57 -9.23
CA VAL A 291 -3.64 -14.40 -7.79
C VAL A 291 -3.29 -15.66 -7.02
N LYS A 292 -3.73 -16.85 -7.49
CA LYS A 292 -3.46 -18.14 -6.83
C LYS A 292 -1.97 -18.49 -6.73
N GLY A 293 -1.15 -18.00 -7.63
CA GLY A 293 0.30 -18.24 -7.57
C GLY A 293 1.05 -17.37 -6.54
N ARG A 294 0.34 -16.49 -5.80
CA ARG A 294 0.94 -15.53 -4.83
C ARG A 294 0.35 -15.58 -3.42
N THR A 295 -0.71 -16.34 -3.22
CA THR A 295 -1.28 -16.66 -1.89
C THR A 295 -0.65 -17.96 -1.37
#